data_30b78db3d9abdfcad9e4cd3a759be119
#
_entry.id   30b78db3d9abdfcad9e4cd3a759be119
#
_cell.length_a   1.000
_cell.length_b   1.000
_cell.length_c   1.000
_cell.angle_alpha   90.00
_cell.angle_beta   90.00
_cell.angle_gamma   90.00
#
_symmetry.space_group_name_H-M   'P 1'
#
loop_
_entity.id
_entity.type
_entity.pdbx_description
1 polymer ?
#
loop_
_entity_poly.entity_id
_entity_poly.type
_entity_poly.pdbx_seq_one_letter_code
_entity_poly.pdbx_strand_id
1 'polypeptide(L)'
;MNLTRSLFIILVFSFAAVAQSPSKIVSQANKALGGEKVLKSVTSWRQTGTIRRQSDGASGKYSAFASAGSLFGDAFDLNGFEFAAGFNGKSGWMRNSKDGLRTLTGNGAREFQAEALYRNNRWLRLKDDKAKLTWGGTANIDARPANVVILTTARAIKLKLFFDAKSGLLVREELPSAGGFKTFDYSDYRLVSGIQTPFAIRAGIDGETLEIKLDEVKFNEAVARTVFDFPVVSNEPLPDIPALLAEIRANTEKLDAIIENYGFTETRIERDTDKNGDLIEKTSETRALSFYKGFRISRLIEKNGKPLSAGDQEKEDRDAAKQVTEIEKKIAEREKREQISVTKSNAQDAERRITLADALRNSLLINPRRERFGGREVIVFDYEPNPASKPKTRTEQIFALCTGAVWVDANSKQVVRLDAELTKSIGNFIGKAKRGASFTLENELVNNEIWLPSRADVNFQIKILFAGFTINNLIKYGNYKRFETEVKGATVGDQKKP
;
A
#
# COMPACT_ATOMS: atom_id res chain seq x y z
N MET A 1 -12.19 -66.85 44.61
CA MET A 1 -12.55 -65.43 44.47
C MET A 1 -11.91 -64.91 43.21
N ASN A 2 -12.57 -65.07 42.07
CA ASN A 2 -12.04 -64.81 40.73
C ASN A 2 -12.38 -63.35 40.30
N LEU A 3 -11.32 -62.52 40.16
CA LEU A 3 -11.43 -61.19 39.60
C LEU A 3 -11.26 -61.28 38.07
N THR A 4 -12.35 -61.15 37.32
CA THR A 4 -12.34 -60.98 35.88
C THR A 4 -12.03 -59.51 35.56
N ARG A 5 -10.86 -59.24 34.99
CA ARG A 5 -10.45 -57.92 34.43
C ARG A 5 -11.08 -57.79 33.05
N SER A 6 -12.09 -56.92 32.90
CA SER A 6 -12.61 -56.50 31.60
C SER A 6 -11.70 -55.47 30.99
N LEU A 7 -11.07 -55.82 29.86
CA LEU A 7 -10.23 -54.92 29.03
C LEU A 7 -11.15 -54.14 28.10
N PHE A 8 -11.34 -52.84 28.37
CA PHE A 8 -12.06 -51.93 27.50
C PHE A 8 -11.11 -51.43 26.38
N ILE A 9 -11.22 -51.97 25.18
CA ILE A 9 -10.48 -51.48 24.01
C ILE A 9 -11.22 -50.24 23.47
N ILE A 10 -10.66 -49.05 23.73
CA ILE A 10 -11.12 -47.78 23.10
C ILE A 10 -10.58 -47.77 21.68
N LEU A 11 -11.44 -48.02 20.70
CA LEU A 11 -11.14 -47.87 19.29
C LEU A 11 -11.17 -46.37 18.95
N VAL A 12 -9.97 -45.74 18.94
CA VAL A 12 -9.83 -44.36 18.44
C VAL A 12 -9.88 -44.41 16.92
N PHE A 13 -11.06 -44.06 16.36
CA PHE A 13 -11.18 -43.79 14.95
C PHE A 13 -10.44 -42.49 14.62
N SER A 14 -9.20 -42.59 14.19
CA SER A 14 -8.50 -41.49 13.55
C SER A 14 -9.16 -41.22 12.19
N PHE A 15 -10.03 -40.22 12.12
CA PHE A 15 -10.46 -39.68 10.84
C PHE A 15 -9.22 -39.07 10.18
N ALA A 16 -8.56 -39.84 9.32
CA ALA A 16 -7.60 -39.28 8.38
C ALA A 16 -8.37 -38.29 7.49
N ALA A 17 -8.19 -37.00 7.73
CA ALA A 17 -8.67 -35.96 6.83
C ALA A 17 -7.96 -36.18 5.50
N VAL A 18 -8.63 -36.83 4.54
CA VAL A 18 -8.12 -37.00 3.17
C VAL A 18 -8.07 -35.61 2.58
N ALA A 19 -6.87 -35.05 2.46
CA ALA A 19 -6.63 -33.78 1.79
C ALA A 19 -7.16 -33.87 0.36
N GLN A 20 -8.30 -33.24 0.12
CA GLN A 20 -8.88 -33.24 -1.22
C GLN A 20 -7.97 -32.43 -2.17
N SER A 21 -7.76 -32.92 -3.38
CA SER A 21 -6.97 -32.21 -4.38
C SER A 21 -7.68 -30.89 -4.77
N PRO A 22 -7.03 -29.72 -4.60
CA PRO A 22 -7.61 -28.44 -5.00
C PRO A 22 -8.11 -28.45 -6.44
N SER A 23 -7.40 -29.14 -7.34
CA SER A 23 -7.81 -29.26 -8.74
C SER A 23 -9.10 -30.04 -8.92
N LYS A 24 -9.39 -31.06 -8.09
CA LYS A 24 -10.66 -31.79 -8.13
C LYS A 24 -11.81 -30.90 -7.67
N ILE A 25 -11.62 -30.11 -6.61
CA ILE A 25 -12.64 -29.19 -6.08
C ILE A 25 -13.00 -28.16 -7.15
N VAL A 26 -12.02 -27.50 -7.75
CA VAL A 26 -12.28 -26.52 -8.83
C VAL A 26 -12.90 -27.17 -10.08
N SER A 27 -12.55 -28.41 -10.40
CA SER A 27 -13.19 -29.16 -11.49
C SER A 27 -14.67 -29.44 -11.21
N GLN A 28 -15.01 -29.77 -9.96
CA GLN A 28 -16.41 -29.91 -9.53
C GLN A 28 -17.14 -28.58 -9.60
N ALA A 29 -16.50 -27.49 -9.13
CA ALA A 29 -17.05 -26.14 -9.23
C ALA A 29 -17.31 -25.72 -10.68
N ASN A 30 -16.39 -26.01 -11.61
CA ASN A 30 -16.59 -25.75 -13.03
C ASN A 30 -17.83 -26.47 -13.58
N LYS A 31 -18.01 -27.75 -13.21
CA LYS A 31 -19.20 -28.51 -13.61
C LYS A 31 -20.48 -27.92 -13.03
N ALA A 32 -20.47 -27.58 -11.74
CA ALA A 32 -21.61 -26.97 -11.05
C ALA A 32 -22.00 -25.62 -11.63
N LEU A 33 -21.02 -24.84 -12.10
CA LEU A 33 -21.23 -23.51 -12.69
C LEU A 33 -21.67 -23.53 -14.15
N GLY A 34 -21.70 -24.67 -14.85
CA GLY A 34 -22.13 -24.76 -16.25
C GLY A 34 -21.08 -25.35 -17.20
N GLY A 35 -19.89 -25.71 -16.69
CA GLY A 35 -18.84 -26.38 -17.42
C GLY A 35 -17.71 -25.43 -17.87
N GLU A 36 -16.51 -25.97 -17.91
CA GLU A 36 -15.28 -25.20 -18.17
C GLU A 36 -15.30 -24.49 -19.54
N LYS A 37 -15.88 -25.13 -20.57
CA LYS A 37 -15.98 -24.54 -21.91
C LYS A 37 -16.82 -23.26 -21.91
N VAL A 38 -17.98 -23.30 -21.26
CA VAL A 38 -18.87 -22.14 -21.14
C VAL A 38 -18.22 -21.03 -20.31
N LEU A 39 -17.62 -21.38 -19.16
CA LEU A 39 -16.92 -20.42 -18.33
C LEU A 39 -15.75 -19.73 -19.06
N LYS A 40 -14.97 -20.46 -19.84
CA LYS A 40 -13.85 -19.92 -20.66
C LYS A 40 -14.30 -19.06 -21.84
N SER A 41 -15.54 -19.17 -22.29
CA SER A 41 -16.07 -18.31 -23.35
C SER A 41 -16.51 -16.92 -22.87
N VAL A 42 -16.49 -16.67 -21.56
CA VAL A 42 -16.81 -15.36 -21.00
C VAL A 42 -15.61 -14.41 -21.19
N THR A 43 -15.81 -13.38 -21.99
CA THR A 43 -14.81 -12.32 -22.24
C THR A 43 -15.13 -11.02 -21.52
N SER A 44 -16.40 -10.83 -21.16
CA SER A 44 -16.87 -9.69 -20.37
C SER A 44 -18.12 -10.07 -19.59
N TRP A 45 -18.38 -9.36 -18.51
CA TRP A 45 -19.64 -9.47 -17.78
C TRP A 45 -20.00 -8.12 -17.15
N ARG A 46 -21.30 -7.91 -16.97
CA ARG A 46 -21.88 -6.79 -16.27
C ARG A 46 -22.95 -7.29 -15.30
N GLN A 47 -22.98 -6.70 -14.11
CA GLN A 47 -23.98 -6.95 -13.08
C GLN A 47 -24.57 -5.61 -12.63
N THR A 48 -25.89 -5.56 -12.48
CA THR A 48 -26.58 -4.40 -11.92
C THR A 48 -27.62 -4.88 -10.90
N GLY A 49 -27.92 -4.01 -9.94
CA GLY A 49 -28.85 -4.33 -8.88
C GLY A 49 -28.94 -3.22 -7.84
N THR A 50 -29.33 -3.62 -6.65
CA THR A 50 -29.46 -2.77 -5.48
C THR A 50 -28.47 -3.21 -4.40
N ILE A 51 -28.00 -2.23 -3.60
CA ILE A 51 -27.15 -2.46 -2.43
C ILE A 51 -27.82 -1.82 -1.21
N ARG A 52 -27.67 -2.47 -0.05
CA ARG A 52 -28.16 -1.98 1.23
C ARG A 52 -27.12 -2.21 2.31
N ARG A 53 -26.83 -1.19 3.10
CA ARG A 53 -25.97 -1.30 4.29
C ARG A 53 -26.82 -1.76 5.47
N GLN A 54 -26.34 -2.79 6.20
CA GLN A 54 -27.11 -3.39 7.28
C GLN A 54 -27.19 -2.50 8.53
N SER A 55 -26.13 -1.75 8.83
CA SER A 55 -26.01 -0.97 10.06
C SER A 55 -27.03 0.17 10.19
N ASP A 56 -27.39 0.84 9.09
CA ASP A 56 -28.30 2.00 9.07
C ASP A 56 -29.42 1.89 8.04
N GLY A 57 -29.45 0.82 7.25
CA GLY A 57 -30.45 0.59 6.22
C GLY A 57 -30.27 1.47 4.95
N ALA A 58 -29.21 2.26 4.85
CA ALA A 58 -28.91 3.04 3.65
C ALA A 58 -28.88 2.13 2.43
N SER A 59 -29.51 2.54 1.34
CA SER A 59 -29.65 1.73 0.12
C SER A 59 -29.49 2.55 -1.15
N GLY A 60 -29.19 1.86 -2.24
CA GLY A 60 -29.08 2.49 -3.54
C GLY A 60 -28.71 1.53 -4.65
N LYS A 61 -28.16 2.05 -5.74
CA LYS A 61 -27.81 1.29 -6.93
C LYS A 61 -26.43 0.63 -6.77
N TYR A 62 -26.32 -0.54 -7.37
CA TYR A 62 -25.05 -1.28 -7.48
C TYR A 62 -24.78 -1.65 -8.92
N SER A 63 -23.54 -1.57 -9.34
CA SER A 63 -23.06 -2.11 -10.61
C SER A 63 -21.64 -2.63 -10.48
N ALA A 64 -21.34 -3.72 -11.19
CA ALA A 64 -19.99 -4.23 -11.36
C ALA A 64 -19.81 -4.73 -12.80
N PHE A 65 -18.59 -4.65 -13.30
CA PHE A 65 -18.29 -5.01 -14.68
C PHE A 65 -16.82 -5.44 -14.83
N ALA A 66 -16.59 -6.36 -15.75
CA ALA A 66 -15.26 -6.76 -16.12
C ALA A 66 -15.14 -7.00 -17.63
N SER A 67 -13.93 -6.90 -18.13
CA SER A 67 -13.61 -7.22 -19.52
C SER A 67 -12.21 -7.82 -19.64
N ALA A 68 -11.98 -8.55 -20.72
CA ALA A 68 -10.69 -9.18 -21.01
C ALA A 68 -9.52 -8.20 -20.85
N GLY A 69 -8.35 -8.72 -20.43
CA GLY A 69 -7.18 -7.89 -20.11
C GLY A 69 -7.14 -7.43 -18.65
N SER A 70 -7.84 -8.14 -17.77
CA SER A 70 -7.93 -7.86 -16.32
C SER A 70 -8.62 -6.52 -15.99
N LEU A 71 -9.46 -6.01 -16.88
CA LEU A 71 -10.25 -4.82 -16.65
C LEU A 71 -11.37 -5.15 -15.67
N PHE A 72 -11.51 -4.38 -14.60
CA PHE A 72 -12.55 -4.56 -13.57
C PHE A 72 -12.97 -3.23 -13.00
N GLY A 73 -14.23 -3.09 -12.63
CA GLY A 73 -14.74 -1.95 -11.90
C GLY A 73 -16.05 -2.29 -11.20
N ASP A 74 -16.31 -1.57 -10.13
CA ASP A 74 -17.57 -1.60 -9.38
C ASP A 74 -17.93 -0.20 -8.91
N ALA A 75 -19.23 0.03 -8.74
CA ALA A 75 -19.76 1.29 -8.25
C ALA A 75 -21.06 1.07 -7.50
N PHE A 76 -21.29 1.88 -6.48
CA PHE A 76 -22.56 1.91 -5.77
C PHE A 76 -22.88 3.31 -5.22
N ASP A 77 -24.14 3.53 -4.92
CA ASP A 77 -24.67 4.68 -4.19
C ASP A 77 -25.37 4.17 -2.90
N LEU A 78 -25.14 4.85 -1.80
CA LEU A 78 -25.80 4.58 -0.53
C LEU A 78 -26.37 5.91 0.00
N ASN A 79 -27.62 6.23 -0.37
CA ASN A 79 -28.29 7.49 0.00
C ASN A 79 -27.45 8.73 -0.33
N GLY A 80 -26.85 8.79 -1.52
CA GLY A 80 -26.02 9.91 -1.98
C GLY A 80 -24.53 9.81 -1.62
N PHE A 81 -24.10 8.79 -0.86
CA PHE A 81 -22.68 8.47 -0.76
C PHE A 81 -22.30 7.60 -1.96
N GLU A 82 -21.63 8.22 -2.92
CA GLU A 82 -21.14 7.54 -4.12
C GLU A 82 -19.79 6.88 -3.86
N PHE A 83 -19.64 5.66 -4.37
CA PHE A 83 -18.39 4.93 -4.44
C PHE A 83 -18.19 4.36 -5.84
N ALA A 84 -16.97 4.40 -6.34
CA ALA A 84 -16.55 3.71 -7.54
C ALA A 84 -15.07 3.30 -7.44
N ALA A 85 -14.75 2.15 -8.01
CA ALA A 85 -13.38 1.70 -8.17
C ALA A 85 -13.18 1.09 -9.56
N GLY A 86 -11.95 1.16 -10.08
CA GLY A 86 -11.63 0.61 -11.38
C GLY A 86 -10.16 0.20 -11.49
N PHE A 87 -9.92 -0.82 -12.30
CA PHE A 87 -8.59 -1.27 -12.73
C PHE A 87 -8.53 -1.27 -14.25
N ASN A 88 -7.67 -0.44 -14.82
CA ASN A 88 -7.57 -0.24 -16.27
C ASN A 88 -6.56 -1.18 -16.97
N GLY A 89 -6.14 -2.24 -16.28
CA GLY A 89 -5.10 -3.17 -16.74
C GLY A 89 -3.68 -2.80 -16.29
N LYS A 90 -3.47 -1.59 -15.79
CA LYS A 90 -2.18 -1.10 -15.28
C LYS A 90 -2.28 -0.58 -13.85
N SER A 91 -3.18 0.36 -13.61
CA SER A 91 -3.34 1.06 -12.34
C SER A 91 -4.77 0.92 -11.83
N GLY A 92 -4.91 0.76 -10.51
CA GLY A 92 -6.18 0.79 -9.82
C GLY A 92 -6.47 2.18 -9.28
N TRP A 93 -7.74 2.56 -9.28
CA TRP A 93 -8.23 3.80 -8.70
C TRP A 93 -9.48 3.56 -7.87
N MET A 94 -9.75 4.47 -6.97
CA MET A 94 -10.96 4.51 -6.14
C MET A 94 -11.43 5.94 -6.02
N ARG A 95 -12.74 6.14 -6.09
CA ARG A 95 -13.38 7.45 -5.85
C ARG A 95 -14.53 7.27 -4.88
N ASN A 96 -14.65 8.16 -3.92
CA ASN A 96 -15.85 8.27 -3.09
C ASN A 96 -16.20 9.73 -2.80
N SER A 97 -17.42 9.96 -2.31
CA SER A 97 -17.95 11.32 -2.03
C SER A 97 -17.15 12.05 -0.94
N LYS A 98 -16.49 11.33 -0.03
CA LYS A 98 -15.72 11.90 1.08
C LYS A 98 -14.31 12.29 0.67
N ASP A 99 -13.58 11.35 0.07
CA ASP A 99 -12.14 11.49 -0.15
C ASP A 99 -11.77 11.92 -1.58
N GLY A 100 -12.75 11.89 -2.51
CA GLY A 100 -12.53 12.15 -3.93
C GLY A 100 -11.83 11.00 -4.65
N LEU A 101 -11.22 11.29 -5.79
CA LEU A 101 -10.48 10.33 -6.60
C LEU A 101 -9.07 10.14 -6.03
N ARG A 102 -8.65 8.89 -5.91
CA ARG A 102 -7.28 8.51 -5.55
C ARG A 102 -6.79 7.30 -6.33
N THR A 103 -5.53 7.27 -6.67
CA THR A 103 -4.83 6.09 -7.19
C THR A 103 -4.57 5.10 -6.07
N LEU A 104 -4.77 3.81 -6.34
CA LEU A 104 -4.37 2.73 -5.44
C LEU A 104 -2.89 2.42 -5.64
N THR A 105 -2.14 2.30 -4.54
CA THR A 105 -0.69 2.08 -4.54
C THR A 105 -0.28 1.06 -3.49
N GLY A 106 0.97 0.61 -3.54
CA GLY A 106 1.53 -0.32 -2.56
C GLY A 106 0.75 -1.64 -2.47
N ASN A 107 0.44 -2.08 -1.26
CA ASN A 107 -0.33 -3.31 -1.02
C ASN A 107 -1.75 -3.21 -1.60
N GLY A 108 -2.44 -2.09 -1.41
CA GLY A 108 -3.79 -1.89 -1.94
C GLY A 108 -3.87 -2.03 -3.45
N ALA A 109 -2.87 -1.53 -4.19
CA ALA A 109 -2.79 -1.73 -5.64
C ALA A 109 -2.60 -3.20 -6.02
N ARG A 110 -1.74 -3.93 -5.30
CA ARG A 110 -1.50 -5.36 -5.53
C ARG A 110 -2.73 -6.21 -5.25
N GLU A 111 -3.43 -5.92 -4.17
CA GLU A 111 -4.66 -6.59 -3.75
C GLU A 111 -5.78 -6.34 -4.76
N PHE A 112 -5.99 -5.09 -5.17
CA PHE A 112 -7.00 -4.74 -6.16
C PHE A 112 -6.69 -5.31 -7.54
N GLN A 113 -5.41 -5.34 -7.96
CA GLN A 113 -5.00 -6.03 -9.17
C GLN A 113 -5.28 -7.54 -9.10
N ALA A 114 -5.02 -8.17 -7.95
CA ALA A 114 -5.31 -9.59 -7.76
C ALA A 114 -6.81 -9.87 -7.82
N GLU A 115 -7.64 -8.99 -7.23
CA GLU A 115 -9.10 -9.04 -7.34
C GLU A 115 -9.54 -8.88 -8.80
N ALA A 116 -9.08 -7.87 -9.51
CA ALA A 116 -9.41 -7.62 -10.91
C ALA A 116 -9.07 -8.82 -11.81
N LEU A 117 -7.88 -9.41 -11.63
CA LEU A 117 -7.46 -10.61 -12.35
C LEU A 117 -8.37 -11.80 -12.05
N TYR A 118 -8.69 -12.01 -10.77
CA TYR A 118 -9.58 -13.07 -10.33
C TYR A 118 -11.02 -12.87 -10.83
N ARG A 119 -11.57 -11.66 -10.77
CA ARG A 119 -12.91 -11.33 -11.30
C ARG A 119 -13.03 -11.61 -12.79
N ASN A 120 -11.96 -11.46 -13.55
CA ASN A 120 -11.90 -11.79 -14.97
C ASN A 120 -11.76 -13.30 -15.25
N ASN A 121 -10.83 -13.94 -14.58
CA ASN A 121 -10.37 -15.28 -14.95
C ASN A 121 -10.77 -16.36 -13.94
N ARG A 122 -11.19 -15.98 -12.72
CA ARG A 122 -11.36 -16.91 -11.59
C ARG A 122 -10.11 -17.79 -11.45
N TRP A 123 -10.29 -19.11 -11.51
CA TRP A 123 -9.24 -20.13 -11.46
C TRP A 123 -9.01 -20.82 -12.83
N LEU A 124 -9.56 -20.26 -13.93
CA LEU A 124 -9.58 -20.92 -15.24
C LEU A 124 -8.26 -20.75 -16.02
N ARG A 125 -7.45 -19.76 -15.69
CA ARG A 125 -6.21 -19.40 -16.41
C ARG A 125 -4.97 -19.43 -15.53
N LEU A 126 -4.88 -20.39 -14.61
CA LEU A 126 -3.80 -20.47 -13.59
C LEU A 126 -2.39 -20.42 -14.20
N LYS A 127 -2.15 -21.07 -15.35
CA LYS A 127 -0.82 -21.07 -15.99
C LYS A 127 -0.47 -19.69 -16.55
N ASP A 128 -1.40 -19.07 -17.26
CA ASP A 128 -1.21 -17.75 -17.88
C ASP A 128 -1.02 -16.70 -16.79
N ASP A 129 -1.83 -16.76 -15.75
CA ASP A 129 -1.81 -15.84 -14.61
C ASP A 129 -0.67 -16.14 -13.61
N LYS A 130 0.11 -17.23 -13.84
CA LYS A 130 1.15 -17.74 -12.93
C LYS A 130 0.63 -17.91 -11.48
N ALA A 131 -0.63 -18.31 -11.37
CA ALA A 131 -1.30 -18.54 -10.09
C ALA A 131 -1.22 -20.01 -9.68
N LYS A 132 -1.37 -20.28 -8.38
CA LYS A 132 -1.33 -21.62 -7.79
C LYS A 132 -2.54 -21.84 -6.91
N LEU A 133 -3.02 -23.09 -6.87
CA LEU A 133 -4.06 -23.54 -5.94
C LEU A 133 -3.44 -24.43 -4.87
N THR A 134 -3.82 -24.20 -3.63
CA THR A 134 -3.45 -25.06 -2.49
C THR A 134 -4.69 -25.38 -1.66
N TRP A 135 -4.64 -26.52 -0.95
CA TRP A 135 -5.70 -26.91 -0.04
C TRP A 135 -5.70 -26.01 1.20
N GLY A 136 -6.86 -25.43 1.52
CA GLY A 136 -7.07 -24.54 2.66
C GLY A 136 -7.83 -25.19 3.83
N GLY A 137 -8.18 -26.48 3.74
CA GLY A 137 -8.96 -27.17 4.75
C GLY A 137 -10.47 -27.20 4.46
N THR A 138 -11.25 -27.40 5.50
CA THR A 138 -12.71 -27.36 5.46
C THR A 138 -13.23 -26.27 6.40
N ALA A 139 -14.41 -25.72 6.11
CA ALA A 139 -15.09 -24.74 6.93
C ALA A 139 -16.60 -24.98 6.92
N ASN A 140 -17.32 -24.34 7.84
CA ASN A 140 -18.77 -24.28 7.80
C ASN A 140 -19.20 -22.84 7.48
N ILE A 141 -19.99 -22.67 6.43
CA ILE A 141 -20.55 -21.39 6.00
C ILE A 141 -22.07 -21.48 6.16
N ASP A 142 -22.64 -20.71 7.07
CA ASP A 142 -24.07 -20.75 7.41
C ASP A 142 -24.56 -22.21 7.62
N ALA A 143 -23.84 -22.98 8.46
CA ALA A 143 -24.06 -24.41 8.77
C ALA A 143 -23.88 -25.39 7.58
N ARG A 144 -23.38 -24.93 6.42
CA ARG A 144 -23.09 -25.78 5.26
C ARG A 144 -21.60 -26.12 5.21
N PRO A 145 -21.22 -27.40 5.12
CA PRO A 145 -19.82 -27.79 4.94
C PRO A 145 -19.26 -27.25 3.62
N ALA A 146 -18.11 -26.65 3.67
CA ALA A 146 -17.41 -26.12 2.50
C ALA A 146 -15.95 -26.60 2.45
N ASN A 147 -15.46 -26.87 1.23
CA ASN A 147 -14.07 -27.12 0.93
C ASN A 147 -13.36 -25.80 0.64
N VAL A 148 -12.23 -25.55 1.28
CA VAL A 148 -11.48 -24.31 1.12
C VAL A 148 -10.31 -24.52 0.16
N VAL A 149 -10.21 -23.65 -0.85
CA VAL A 149 -9.08 -23.60 -1.78
C VAL A 149 -8.44 -22.22 -1.68
N ILE A 150 -7.13 -22.17 -1.54
CA ILE A 150 -6.36 -20.92 -1.55
C ILE A 150 -5.76 -20.73 -2.94
N LEU A 151 -6.18 -19.66 -3.61
CA LEU A 151 -5.58 -19.20 -4.87
C LEU A 151 -4.49 -18.18 -4.54
N THR A 152 -3.25 -18.46 -4.90
CA THR A 152 -2.12 -17.55 -4.71
C THR A 152 -1.68 -17.00 -6.07
N THR A 153 -1.72 -15.68 -6.22
CA THR A 153 -1.33 -14.99 -7.46
C THR A 153 0.18 -14.95 -7.65
N ALA A 154 0.64 -14.54 -8.84
CA ALA A 154 2.06 -14.33 -9.14
C ALA A 154 2.77 -13.33 -8.21
N ARG A 155 2.02 -12.42 -7.60
CA ARG A 155 2.51 -11.42 -6.63
C ARG A 155 2.31 -11.85 -5.17
N ALA A 156 2.10 -13.15 -4.93
CA ALA A 156 1.92 -13.76 -3.61
C ALA A 156 0.66 -13.28 -2.83
N ILE A 157 -0.31 -12.67 -3.50
CA ILE A 157 -1.60 -12.35 -2.90
C ILE A 157 -2.44 -13.61 -2.83
N LYS A 158 -3.03 -13.88 -1.66
CA LYS A 158 -3.82 -15.09 -1.39
C LYS A 158 -5.30 -14.75 -1.30
N LEU A 159 -6.12 -15.46 -2.07
CA LEU A 159 -7.57 -15.41 -2.02
C LEU A 159 -8.06 -16.76 -1.49
N LYS A 160 -9.01 -16.77 -0.57
CA LYS A 160 -9.63 -18.01 -0.09
C LYS A 160 -11.00 -18.18 -0.73
N LEU A 161 -11.24 -19.36 -1.29
CA LEU A 161 -12.44 -19.72 -2.03
C LEU A 161 -13.10 -20.90 -1.33
N PHE A 162 -14.36 -20.74 -0.96
CA PHE A 162 -15.12 -21.73 -0.20
C PHE A 162 -16.18 -22.34 -1.10
N PHE A 163 -16.04 -23.61 -1.40
CA PHE A 163 -16.95 -24.36 -2.24
C PHE A 163 -17.84 -25.26 -1.40
N ASP A 164 -19.15 -25.16 -1.54
CA ASP A 164 -20.10 -26.04 -0.89
C ASP A 164 -19.76 -27.51 -1.20
N ALA A 165 -19.63 -28.33 -0.18
CA ALA A 165 -19.14 -29.70 -0.32
C ALA A 165 -20.13 -30.60 -1.09
N LYS A 166 -21.43 -30.26 -1.14
CA LYS A 166 -22.49 -31.03 -1.80
C LYS A 166 -22.71 -30.57 -3.24
N SER A 167 -22.93 -29.30 -3.46
CA SER A 167 -23.23 -28.72 -4.78
C SER A 167 -22.01 -28.40 -5.61
N GLY A 168 -20.85 -28.15 -4.97
CA GLY A 168 -19.66 -27.64 -5.62
C GLY A 168 -19.70 -26.14 -5.95
N LEU A 169 -20.81 -25.45 -5.65
CA LEU A 169 -20.93 -24.01 -5.90
C LEU A 169 -20.04 -23.20 -4.96
N LEU A 170 -19.53 -22.09 -5.43
CA LEU A 170 -18.80 -21.13 -4.61
C LEU A 170 -19.77 -20.44 -3.65
N VAL A 171 -19.56 -20.55 -2.33
CA VAL A 171 -20.48 -19.98 -1.32
C VAL A 171 -19.87 -18.80 -0.57
N ARG A 172 -18.52 -18.69 -0.55
CA ARG A 172 -17.81 -17.55 0.03
C ARG A 172 -16.49 -17.30 -0.68
N GLU A 173 -16.11 -16.05 -0.74
CA GLU A 173 -14.74 -15.59 -1.06
C GLU A 173 -14.23 -14.72 0.09
N GLU A 174 -12.94 -14.87 0.40
CA GLU A 174 -12.19 -13.94 1.23
C GLU A 174 -11.06 -13.35 0.40
N LEU A 175 -11.11 -12.05 0.18
CA LEU A 175 -10.13 -11.30 -0.60
C LEU A 175 -9.37 -10.37 0.34
N PRO A 176 -8.03 -10.27 0.26
CA PRO A 176 -7.27 -9.37 1.11
C PRO A 176 -7.64 -7.91 0.85
N SER A 177 -7.62 -7.13 1.91
CA SER A 177 -7.88 -5.69 1.93
C SER A 177 -6.94 -5.03 2.95
N ALA A 178 -6.64 -3.75 2.79
CA ALA A 178 -5.72 -3.00 3.65
C ALA A 178 -6.03 -3.07 5.16
N GLY A 179 -7.28 -3.40 5.54
CA GLY A 179 -7.72 -3.60 6.92
C GLY A 179 -7.95 -5.06 7.32
N GLY A 180 -7.54 -6.03 6.48
CA GLY A 180 -7.80 -7.46 6.72
C GLY A 180 -8.34 -8.16 5.47
N PHE A 181 -9.58 -8.61 5.51
CA PHE A 181 -10.24 -9.30 4.39
C PHE A 181 -11.60 -8.69 4.09
N LYS A 182 -11.89 -8.58 2.78
CA LYS A 182 -13.25 -8.44 2.27
C LYS A 182 -13.85 -9.84 2.14
N THR A 183 -15.08 -10.04 2.61
CA THR A 183 -15.82 -11.30 2.44
C THR A 183 -16.98 -11.10 1.50
N PHE A 184 -17.27 -12.10 0.66
CA PHE A 184 -18.45 -12.12 -0.21
C PHE A 184 -19.12 -13.47 -0.08
N ASP A 185 -20.32 -13.50 0.51
CA ASP A 185 -21.16 -14.71 0.61
C ASP A 185 -22.17 -14.72 -0.53
N TYR A 186 -22.28 -15.85 -1.21
CA TYR A 186 -23.09 -16.03 -2.41
C TYR A 186 -24.27 -16.93 -2.18
N SER A 187 -25.44 -16.50 -2.65
CA SER A 187 -26.69 -17.28 -2.61
C SER A 187 -27.60 -16.95 -3.80
N ASP A 188 -28.78 -17.55 -3.85
CA ASP A 188 -29.77 -17.36 -4.93
C ASP A 188 -29.14 -17.55 -6.32
N TYR A 189 -28.58 -18.75 -6.55
CA TYR A 189 -27.99 -19.11 -7.83
C TYR A 189 -29.06 -19.33 -8.89
N ARG A 190 -28.93 -18.64 -10.04
CA ARG A 190 -29.81 -18.71 -11.20
C ARG A 190 -29.01 -18.99 -12.46
N LEU A 191 -29.64 -19.64 -13.42
CA LEU A 191 -29.00 -19.95 -14.72
C LEU A 191 -29.10 -18.75 -15.65
N VAL A 192 -27.94 -18.18 -16.05
CA VAL A 192 -27.83 -17.07 -17.00
C VAL A 192 -26.86 -17.49 -18.10
N SER A 193 -27.30 -17.52 -19.33
CA SER A 193 -26.49 -17.92 -20.50
C SER A 193 -25.70 -19.23 -20.28
N GLY A 194 -26.29 -20.19 -19.59
CA GLY A 194 -25.66 -21.49 -19.29
C GLY A 194 -24.72 -21.47 -18.07
N ILE A 195 -24.63 -20.37 -17.33
CA ILE A 195 -23.77 -20.21 -16.15
C ILE A 195 -24.62 -20.02 -14.91
N GLN A 196 -24.40 -20.87 -13.89
CA GLN A 196 -24.96 -20.65 -12.55
C GLN A 196 -24.36 -19.41 -11.92
N THR A 197 -25.18 -18.40 -11.69
CA THR A 197 -24.76 -17.05 -11.27
C THR A 197 -25.51 -16.67 -10.00
N PRO A 198 -24.82 -16.20 -8.93
CA PRO A 198 -25.47 -15.74 -7.70
C PRO A 198 -26.18 -14.41 -7.93
N PHE A 199 -27.40 -14.27 -7.42
CA PHE A 199 -28.20 -13.04 -7.46
C PHE A 199 -28.31 -12.35 -6.10
N ALA A 200 -27.88 -13.00 -5.03
CA ALA A 200 -27.76 -12.38 -3.70
C ALA A 200 -26.32 -12.52 -3.19
N ILE A 201 -25.74 -11.39 -2.80
CA ILE A 201 -24.36 -11.29 -2.31
C ILE A 201 -24.40 -10.53 -0.98
N ARG A 202 -23.82 -11.11 0.08
CA ARG A 202 -23.57 -10.42 1.35
C ARG A 202 -22.09 -10.11 1.43
N ALA A 203 -21.73 -8.84 1.36
CA ALA A 203 -20.35 -8.38 1.42
C ALA A 203 -20.01 -7.83 2.81
N GLY A 204 -18.93 -8.32 3.41
CA GLY A 204 -18.32 -7.77 4.61
C GLY A 204 -17.07 -6.97 4.22
N ILE A 205 -17.07 -5.67 4.42
CA ILE A 205 -15.98 -4.77 4.04
C ILE A 205 -15.76 -3.76 5.16
N ASP A 206 -14.54 -3.70 5.69
CA ASP A 206 -14.13 -2.74 6.74
C ASP A 206 -15.07 -2.72 7.98
N GLY A 207 -15.57 -3.89 8.38
CA GLY A 207 -16.48 -4.04 9.52
C GLY A 207 -17.96 -3.76 9.20
N GLU A 208 -18.28 -3.30 8.02
CA GLU A 208 -19.65 -3.08 7.53
C GLU A 208 -20.17 -4.30 6.77
N THR A 209 -21.47 -4.56 6.89
CA THR A 209 -22.16 -5.59 6.10
C THR A 209 -23.06 -4.93 5.06
N LEU A 210 -22.82 -5.28 3.79
CA LEU A 210 -23.59 -4.81 2.63
C LEU A 210 -24.34 -5.98 2.01
N GLU A 211 -25.63 -5.80 1.76
CA GLU A 211 -26.48 -6.76 1.07
C GLU A 211 -26.69 -6.28 -0.37
N ILE A 212 -26.27 -7.07 -1.34
CA ILE A 212 -26.41 -6.78 -2.78
C ILE A 212 -27.41 -7.77 -3.36
N LYS A 213 -28.43 -7.26 -4.02
CA LYS A 213 -29.41 -8.04 -4.80
C LYS A 213 -29.28 -7.65 -6.26
N LEU A 214 -28.89 -8.61 -7.08
CA LEU A 214 -28.75 -8.37 -8.53
C LEU A 214 -30.11 -8.46 -9.20
N ASP A 215 -30.37 -7.50 -10.08
CA ASP A 215 -31.54 -7.48 -10.95
C ASP A 215 -31.19 -8.12 -12.31
N GLU A 216 -29.98 -7.86 -12.81
CA GLU A 216 -29.54 -8.32 -14.10
C GLU A 216 -28.06 -8.72 -14.09
N VAL A 217 -27.75 -9.81 -14.81
CA VAL A 217 -26.37 -10.23 -15.14
C VAL A 217 -26.28 -10.52 -16.63
N LYS A 218 -25.32 -9.94 -17.29
CA LYS A 218 -25.06 -10.14 -18.72
C LYS A 218 -23.63 -10.58 -18.96
N PHE A 219 -23.43 -11.53 -19.87
CA PHE A 219 -22.13 -12.01 -20.29
C PHE A 219 -21.89 -11.65 -21.76
N ASN A 220 -20.63 -11.39 -22.10
CA ASN A 220 -20.17 -11.14 -23.47
C ASN A 220 -20.78 -9.89 -24.15
N GLU A 221 -21.29 -8.95 -23.37
CA GLU A 221 -21.66 -7.62 -23.88
C GLU A 221 -20.41 -6.72 -23.96
N ALA A 222 -20.40 -5.82 -24.95
CA ALA A 222 -19.33 -4.85 -25.07
C ALA A 222 -19.36 -3.87 -23.88
N VAL A 223 -18.25 -3.82 -23.13
CA VAL A 223 -18.02 -2.84 -22.08
C VAL A 223 -17.03 -1.81 -22.60
N ALA A 224 -17.41 -0.54 -22.62
CA ALA A 224 -16.53 0.53 -23.08
C ALA A 224 -15.27 0.60 -22.19
N ARG A 225 -14.09 0.61 -22.80
CA ARG A 225 -12.82 0.63 -22.06
C ARG A 225 -12.70 1.83 -21.13
N THR A 226 -13.28 2.97 -21.53
CA THR A 226 -13.25 4.21 -20.77
C THR A 226 -13.89 4.14 -19.38
N VAL A 227 -14.79 3.17 -19.11
CA VAL A 227 -15.37 2.98 -17.78
C VAL A 227 -14.37 2.46 -16.74
N PHE A 228 -13.26 1.88 -17.20
CA PHE A 228 -12.18 1.38 -16.33
C PHE A 228 -11.09 2.43 -16.10
N ASP A 229 -11.06 3.48 -16.92
CA ASP A 229 -10.07 4.55 -16.81
C ASP A 229 -10.38 5.48 -15.64
N PHE A 230 -9.39 6.27 -15.24
CA PHE A 230 -9.55 7.25 -14.17
C PHE A 230 -10.63 8.25 -14.51
N PRO A 231 -11.61 8.50 -13.62
CA PRO A 231 -12.59 9.56 -13.80
C PRO A 231 -11.94 10.94 -13.94
N VAL A 232 -12.47 11.77 -14.82
CA VAL A 232 -12.03 13.17 -14.94
C VAL A 232 -12.56 13.95 -13.74
N VAL A 233 -11.68 14.57 -12.94
CA VAL A 233 -12.03 15.30 -11.71
C VAL A 233 -12.12 16.81 -11.93
N SER A 234 -11.40 17.32 -12.95
CA SER A 234 -11.33 18.75 -13.27
C SER A 234 -11.11 18.93 -14.76
N ASN A 235 -11.71 19.98 -15.33
CA ASN A 235 -11.50 20.37 -16.73
C ASN A 235 -10.30 21.31 -16.91
N GLU A 236 -9.60 21.66 -15.84
CA GLU A 236 -8.39 22.47 -15.97
C GLU A 236 -7.28 21.70 -16.70
N PRO A 237 -6.56 22.36 -17.60
CA PRO A 237 -5.47 21.72 -18.33
C PRO A 237 -4.38 21.24 -17.37
N LEU A 238 -3.75 20.12 -17.73
CA LEU A 238 -2.56 19.64 -17.04
C LEU A 238 -1.36 20.55 -17.39
N PRO A 239 -0.47 20.83 -16.43
CA PRO A 239 0.76 21.56 -16.73
C PRO A 239 1.69 20.74 -17.62
N ASP A 240 2.61 21.42 -18.29
CA ASP A 240 3.74 20.77 -18.92
C ASP A 240 4.60 20.05 -17.86
N ILE A 241 4.82 18.74 -18.04
CA ILE A 241 5.51 17.93 -17.04
C ILE A 241 6.99 18.35 -16.82
N PRO A 242 7.79 18.64 -17.85
CA PRO A 242 9.13 19.21 -17.67
C PRO A 242 9.15 20.49 -16.85
N ALA A 243 8.23 21.43 -17.11
CA ALA A 243 8.12 22.66 -16.33
C ALA A 243 7.73 22.37 -14.87
N LEU A 244 6.76 21.47 -14.65
CA LEU A 244 6.37 21.02 -13.30
C LEU A 244 7.54 20.43 -12.52
N LEU A 245 8.38 19.59 -13.15
CA LEU A 245 9.57 19.03 -12.50
C LEU A 245 10.60 20.10 -12.12
N ALA A 246 10.73 21.16 -12.93
CA ALA A 246 11.60 22.27 -12.59
C ALA A 246 11.07 23.06 -11.37
N GLU A 247 9.77 23.30 -11.30
CA GLU A 247 9.13 23.93 -10.14
C GLU A 247 9.26 23.06 -8.86
N ILE A 248 9.03 21.75 -8.96
CA ILE A 248 9.22 20.82 -7.84
C ILE A 248 10.66 20.90 -7.31
N ARG A 249 11.65 20.94 -8.21
CA ARG A 249 13.04 21.07 -7.81
C ARG A 249 13.31 22.37 -7.05
N ALA A 250 12.90 23.50 -7.61
CA ALA A 250 13.07 24.81 -6.98
C ALA A 250 12.39 24.88 -5.61
N ASN A 251 11.23 24.26 -5.46
CA ASN A 251 10.51 24.20 -4.19
C ASN A 251 11.17 23.25 -3.18
N THR A 252 11.79 22.16 -3.62
CA THR A 252 12.57 21.27 -2.74
C THR A 252 13.79 22.00 -2.17
N GLU A 253 14.51 22.80 -2.97
CA GLU A 253 15.64 23.60 -2.52
C GLU A 253 15.22 24.65 -1.45
N LYS A 254 14.04 25.28 -1.64
CA LYS A 254 13.47 26.18 -0.61
C LYS A 254 13.05 25.44 0.65
N LEU A 255 12.49 24.23 0.51
CA LEU A 255 12.08 23.40 1.62
C LEU A 255 13.26 23.06 2.53
N ASP A 256 14.40 22.68 1.98
CA ASP A 256 15.62 22.35 2.74
C ASP A 256 16.08 23.51 3.61
N ALA A 257 15.90 24.73 3.16
CA ALA A 257 16.24 25.93 3.95
C ALA A 257 15.21 26.22 5.06
N ILE A 258 13.93 25.91 4.81
CA ILE A 258 12.85 26.21 5.76
C ILE A 258 12.77 25.16 6.87
N ILE A 259 13.00 23.88 6.55
CA ILE A 259 12.86 22.78 7.53
C ILE A 259 13.85 22.92 8.70
N GLU A 260 15.00 23.58 8.48
CA GLU A 260 15.97 23.87 9.52
C GLU A 260 15.41 24.75 10.66
N ASN A 261 14.34 25.49 10.38
CA ASN A 261 13.64 26.32 11.36
C ASN A 261 12.54 25.55 12.14
N TYR A 262 12.40 24.25 11.91
CA TYR A 262 11.39 23.43 12.57
C TYR A 262 12.01 22.40 13.50
N GLY A 263 11.40 22.28 14.70
CA GLY A 263 11.52 21.08 15.53
C GLY A 263 10.30 20.20 15.34
N PHE A 264 10.47 18.89 15.40
CA PHE A 264 9.39 17.92 15.24
C PHE A 264 9.70 16.60 15.92
N THR A 265 8.73 15.71 15.97
CA THR A 265 8.92 14.35 16.47
C THR A 265 8.91 13.34 15.31
N GLU A 266 9.76 12.31 15.40
CA GLU A 266 9.79 11.14 14.54
C GLU A 266 9.53 9.90 15.40
N THR A 267 8.43 9.19 15.15
CA THR A 267 8.15 7.89 15.75
C THR A 267 8.44 6.81 14.72
N ARG A 268 9.45 6.00 14.99
CA ARG A 268 9.79 4.83 14.15
C ARG A 268 9.22 3.58 14.78
N ILE A 269 8.40 2.88 14.04
CA ILE A 269 7.77 1.62 14.42
C ILE A 269 8.37 0.52 13.56
N GLU A 270 9.12 -0.39 14.18
CA GLU A 270 9.61 -1.60 13.54
C GLU A 270 8.48 -2.64 13.54
N ARG A 271 8.21 -3.24 12.38
CA ARG A 271 7.18 -4.26 12.21
C ARG A 271 7.80 -5.58 11.79
N ASP A 272 7.17 -6.67 12.21
CA ASP A 272 7.47 -8.03 11.75
C ASP A 272 6.22 -8.66 11.14
N THR A 273 6.37 -9.80 10.51
CA THR A 273 5.26 -10.53 9.91
C THR A 273 4.96 -11.74 10.78
N ASP A 274 3.73 -11.87 11.26
CA ASP A 274 3.29 -13.01 12.05
C ASP A 274 3.15 -14.29 11.20
N LYS A 275 2.72 -15.39 11.82
CA LYS A 275 2.54 -16.70 11.16
C LYS A 275 1.46 -16.70 10.08
N ASN A 276 0.53 -15.73 10.14
CA ASN A 276 -0.57 -15.57 9.19
C ASN A 276 -0.17 -14.66 8.01
N GLY A 277 0.95 -13.93 8.12
CA GLY A 277 1.41 -12.95 7.16
C GLY A 277 0.98 -11.51 7.50
N ASP A 278 0.40 -11.29 8.69
CA ASP A 278 -0.04 -9.98 9.15
C ASP A 278 1.14 -9.20 9.75
N LEU A 279 1.15 -7.87 9.52
CA LEU A 279 2.17 -7.00 10.08
C LEU A 279 1.86 -6.69 11.54
N ILE A 280 2.77 -7.05 12.43
CA ILE A 280 2.71 -6.76 13.86
C ILE A 280 3.80 -5.77 14.26
N GLU A 281 3.47 -4.83 15.15
CA GLU A 281 4.45 -3.90 15.72
C GLU A 281 5.35 -4.64 16.70
N LYS A 282 6.67 -4.48 16.52
CA LYS A 282 7.69 -5.12 17.35
C LYS A 282 8.26 -4.16 18.38
N THR A 283 8.73 -3.02 17.92
CA THR A 283 9.28 -1.96 18.77
C THR A 283 8.91 -0.59 18.21
N SER A 284 8.80 0.41 19.06
CA SER A 284 8.66 1.79 18.65
C SER A 284 9.61 2.70 19.42
N GLU A 285 10.18 3.69 18.75
CA GLU A 285 11.01 4.75 19.31
C GLU A 285 10.53 6.10 18.80
N THR A 286 10.28 7.04 19.71
CA THR A 286 9.97 8.43 19.39
C THR A 286 11.16 9.32 19.71
N ARG A 287 11.60 10.09 18.73
CA ARG A 287 12.71 11.02 18.82
C ARG A 287 12.25 12.44 18.61
N ALA A 288 12.73 13.36 19.43
CA ALA A 288 12.65 14.79 19.15
C ALA A 288 13.80 15.18 18.23
N LEU A 289 13.47 15.91 17.16
CA LEU A 289 14.39 16.32 16.12
C LEU A 289 14.43 17.85 16.06
N SER A 290 15.62 18.38 15.88
CA SER A 290 15.88 19.80 15.64
C SER A 290 17.11 19.96 14.76
N PHE A 291 17.41 21.18 14.33
CA PHE A 291 18.58 21.46 13.53
C PHE A 291 19.50 22.46 14.22
N TYR A 292 20.78 22.26 14.05
CA TYR A 292 21.82 23.19 14.47
C TYR A 292 22.78 23.42 13.33
N LYS A 293 22.83 24.65 12.81
CA LYS A 293 23.66 25.03 11.65
C LYS A 293 23.52 24.07 10.47
N GLY A 294 22.28 23.70 10.10
CA GLY A 294 21.98 22.77 8.99
C GLY A 294 22.17 21.29 9.31
N PHE A 295 22.64 20.94 10.50
CA PHE A 295 22.83 19.57 10.92
C PHE A 295 21.70 19.11 11.84
N ARG A 296 21.15 17.92 11.59
CA ARG A 296 20.09 17.32 12.38
C ARG A 296 20.62 16.85 13.73
N ILE A 297 19.94 17.26 14.81
CA ILE A 297 20.12 16.76 16.16
C ILE A 297 18.94 15.88 16.49
N SER A 298 19.20 14.72 17.10
CA SER A 298 18.19 13.73 17.46
C SER A 298 18.32 13.33 18.91
N ARG A 299 17.20 13.35 19.65
CA ARG A 299 17.11 12.94 21.06
C ARG A 299 15.96 11.94 21.22
N LEU A 300 16.21 10.77 21.76
CA LEU A 300 15.16 9.81 22.10
C LEU A 300 14.33 10.37 23.26
N ILE A 301 13.00 10.32 23.15
CA ILE A 301 12.09 10.82 24.18
C ILE A 301 11.12 9.74 24.69
N GLU A 302 10.87 8.70 23.86
CA GLU A 302 9.91 7.65 24.19
C GLU A 302 10.35 6.33 23.57
N LYS A 303 10.11 5.21 24.26
CA LYS A 303 10.34 3.84 23.78
C LYS A 303 9.14 2.96 24.08
N ASN A 304 8.62 2.26 23.05
CA ASN A 304 7.45 1.39 23.15
C ASN A 304 6.23 2.07 23.80
N GLY A 305 5.94 3.32 23.40
CA GLY A 305 4.81 4.10 23.90
C GLY A 305 4.96 4.62 25.33
N LYS A 306 6.19 4.54 25.92
CA LYS A 306 6.47 5.02 27.28
C LYS A 306 7.56 6.06 27.26
N PRO A 307 7.38 7.20 27.96
CA PRO A 307 8.45 8.18 28.15
C PRO A 307 9.68 7.54 28.79
N LEU A 308 10.86 8.09 28.49
CA LEU A 308 12.10 7.65 29.11
C LEU A 308 12.13 7.94 30.61
N SER A 309 12.87 7.14 31.38
CA SER A 309 13.20 7.45 32.77
C SER A 309 14.02 8.74 32.87
N ALA A 310 14.01 9.41 34.02
CA ALA A 310 14.78 10.64 34.24
C ALA A 310 16.28 10.43 33.93
N GLY A 311 16.85 9.30 34.35
CA GLY A 311 18.26 8.99 34.09
C GLY A 311 18.57 8.79 32.61
N ASP A 312 17.64 8.15 31.84
CA ASP A 312 17.79 7.98 30.40
C ASP A 312 17.62 9.32 29.68
N GLN A 313 16.70 10.18 30.12
CA GLN A 313 16.55 11.56 29.59
C GLN A 313 17.84 12.35 29.73
N GLU A 314 18.46 12.36 30.93
CA GLU A 314 19.73 13.04 31.15
C GLU A 314 20.86 12.49 30.28
N LYS A 315 20.86 11.17 30.00
CA LYS A 315 21.82 10.57 29.08
C LYS A 315 21.60 11.07 27.65
N GLU A 316 20.37 11.08 27.17
CA GLU A 316 20.03 11.59 25.84
C GLU A 316 20.35 13.09 25.69
N ASP A 317 20.15 13.90 26.76
CA ASP A 317 20.51 15.31 26.75
C ASP A 317 22.03 15.50 26.64
N ARG A 318 22.83 14.69 27.35
CA ARG A 318 24.30 14.70 27.22
C ARG A 318 24.74 14.26 25.83
N ASP A 319 24.08 13.27 25.25
CA ASP A 319 24.42 12.78 23.90
C ASP A 319 24.00 13.79 22.81
N ALA A 320 22.89 14.52 23.00
CA ALA A 320 22.52 15.64 22.14
C ALA A 320 23.56 16.79 22.22
N ALA A 321 24.05 17.12 23.40
CA ALA A 321 25.10 18.11 23.57
C ALA A 321 26.42 17.68 22.89
N LYS A 322 26.78 16.41 22.97
CA LYS A 322 27.94 15.86 22.20
C LYS A 322 27.74 15.99 20.69
N GLN A 323 26.52 15.70 20.16
CA GLN A 323 26.23 15.90 18.74
C GLN A 323 26.51 17.34 18.32
N VAL A 324 26.12 18.34 19.12
CA VAL A 324 26.41 19.77 18.85
C VAL A 324 27.92 20.02 18.80
N THR A 325 28.67 19.53 19.80
CA THR A 325 30.14 19.68 19.84
C THR A 325 30.83 19.04 18.62
N GLU A 326 30.38 17.84 18.20
CA GLU A 326 30.91 17.18 17.00
C GLU A 326 30.57 17.93 15.71
N ILE A 327 29.38 18.54 15.64
CA ILE A 327 28.97 19.39 14.51
C ILE A 327 29.88 20.62 14.44
N GLU A 328 30.13 21.30 15.53
CA GLU A 328 31.02 22.46 15.60
C GLU A 328 32.45 22.10 15.16
N LYS A 329 32.96 20.96 15.60
CA LYS A 329 34.26 20.44 15.17
C LYS A 329 34.30 20.19 13.65
N LYS A 330 33.27 19.56 13.10
CA LYS A 330 33.16 19.30 11.65
C LYS A 330 33.12 20.61 10.83
N ILE A 331 32.40 21.62 11.34
CA ILE A 331 32.33 22.95 10.69
C ILE A 331 33.69 23.61 10.71
N ALA A 332 34.35 23.65 11.86
CA ALA A 332 35.69 24.23 11.99
C ALA A 332 36.75 23.52 11.11
N GLU A 333 36.67 22.19 11.02
CA GLU A 333 37.52 21.40 10.12
C GLU A 333 37.25 21.71 8.63
N ARG A 334 35.97 21.91 8.26
CA ARG A 334 35.56 22.27 6.91
C ARG A 334 36.07 23.66 6.55
N GLU A 335 35.88 24.65 7.39
CA GLU A 335 36.38 26.01 7.21
C GLU A 335 37.89 26.03 7.01
N LYS A 336 38.65 25.26 7.79
CA LYS A 336 40.11 25.09 7.62
C LYS A 336 40.48 24.47 6.28
N ARG A 337 39.72 23.48 5.79
CA ARG A 337 39.97 22.84 4.49
C ARG A 337 39.62 23.76 3.32
N GLU A 338 38.54 24.55 3.43
CA GLU A 338 38.13 25.50 2.41
C GLU A 338 39.16 26.65 2.27
N GLN A 339 39.78 27.06 3.37
CA GLN A 339 40.91 28.01 3.34
C GLN A 339 42.16 27.45 2.63
N ILE A 340 42.33 26.13 2.59
CA ILE A 340 43.52 25.46 2.03
C ILE A 340 43.29 25.00 0.58
N SER A 341 42.04 24.84 0.12
CA SER A 341 41.68 24.20 -1.14
C SER A 341 40.53 24.89 -1.85
N VAL A 342 40.82 25.95 -2.60
CA VAL A 342 39.82 26.65 -3.44
C VAL A 342 39.37 25.84 -4.67
N THR A 343 39.88 24.62 -4.91
CA THR A 343 39.74 23.98 -6.23
C THR A 343 39.06 22.58 -6.25
N LYS A 344 38.63 21.98 -5.13
CA LYS A 344 38.13 20.58 -5.15
C LYS A 344 36.80 20.29 -4.44
N SER A 345 36.06 21.30 -3.95
CA SER A 345 34.86 21.05 -3.11
C SER A 345 33.56 20.76 -3.88
N ASN A 346 33.51 21.05 -5.19
CA ASN A 346 32.22 21.03 -5.92
C ASN A 346 31.70 19.64 -6.34
N ALA A 347 32.49 18.58 -6.33
CA ALA A 347 32.08 17.28 -6.85
C ALA A 347 31.44 16.38 -5.76
N GLN A 348 31.93 16.45 -4.52
CA GLN A 348 31.39 15.63 -3.42
C GLN A 348 30.13 16.20 -2.75
N ASP A 349 29.93 17.51 -2.79
CA ASP A 349 28.72 18.18 -2.30
C ASP A 349 27.57 18.04 -3.30
N ALA A 350 27.84 17.87 -4.60
CA ALA A 350 26.83 17.59 -5.63
C ALA A 350 26.17 16.21 -5.45
N GLU A 351 26.88 15.22 -4.91
CA GLU A 351 26.35 13.89 -4.63
C GLU A 351 25.34 13.87 -3.45
N ARG A 352 25.35 14.92 -2.63
CA ARG A 352 24.53 15.06 -1.42
C ARG A 352 23.09 15.54 -1.66
N ARG A 353 22.75 16.03 -2.86
CA ARG A 353 21.48 16.73 -3.13
C ARG A 353 20.76 16.27 -4.40
N ILE A 354 20.61 14.95 -4.55
CA ILE A 354 19.73 14.46 -5.61
C ILE A 354 18.30 14.69 -5.15
N THR A 355 17.62 15.60 -5.84
CA THR A 355 16.20 15.84 -5.59
C THR A 355 15.34 14.73 -6.19
N LEU A 356 14.11 14.58 -5.72
CA LEU A 356 13.12 13.68 -6.34
C LEU A 356 12.95 14.03 -7.84
N ALA A 357 12.95 15.31 -8.19
CA ALA A 357 12.84 15.75 -9.58
C ALA A 357 13.99 15.22 -10.44
N ASP A 358 15.22 15.17 -9.91
CA ASP A 358 16.38 14.61 -10.62
C ASP A 358 16.24 13.08 -10.80
N ALA A 359 15.71 12.39 -9.78
CA ALA A 359 15.44 10.95 -9.85
C ALA A 359 14.36 10.63 -10.90
N LEU A 360 13.28 11.40 -10.95
CA LEU A 360 12.18 11.22 -11.89
C LEU A 360 12.55 11.51 -13.34
N ARG A 361 13.56 12.34 -13.62
CA ARG A 361 14.06 12.57 -14.99
C ARG A 361 14.58 11.31 -15.66
N ASN A 362 14.98 10.32 -14.89
CA ASN A 362 15.44 9.01 -15.38
C ASN A 362 14.30 8.02 -15.57
N SER A 363 13.05 8.42 -15.37
CA SER A 363 11.85 7.58 -15.47
C SER A 363 10.97 8.01 -16.64
N LEU A 364 10.14 7.10 -17.13
CA LEU A 364 9.01 7.41 -18.03
C LEU A 364 7.87 7.93 -17.17
N LEU A 365 7.46 9.17 -17.37
CA LEU A 365 6.30 9.76 -16.69
C LEU A 365 5.07 9.55 -17.57
N ILE A 366 4.07 8.91 -17.02
CA ILE A 366 2.87 8.46 -17.74
C ILE A 366 1.60 8.78 -16.95
N ASN A 367 0.45 8.76 -17.62
CA ASN A 367 -0.88 8.93 -17.05
C ASN A 367 -1.03 10.20 -16.17
N PRO A 368 -0.61 11.39 -16.64
CA PRO A 368 -0.82 12.61 -15.87
C PRO A 368 -2.32 12.87 -15.72
N ARG A 369 -2.74 13.23 -14.49
CA ARG A 369 -4.14 13.43 -14.13
C ARG A 369 -4.28 14.35 -12.94
N ARG A 370 -5.50 14.82 -12.68
CA ARG A 370 -5.85 15.53 -11.47
C ARG A 370 -6.59 14.58 -10.52
N GLU A 371 -6.24 14.63 -9.25
CA GLU A 371 -6.87 13.87 -8.16
C GLU A 371 -7.12 14.80 -6.96
N ARG A 372 -7.69 14.25 -5.88
CA ARG A 372 -7.77 14.92 -4.58
C ARG A 372 -6.94 14.16 -3.54
N PHE A 373 -6.17 14.91 -2.77
CA PHE A 373 -5.40 14.38 -1.63
C PHE A 373 -5.55 15.33 -0.45
N GLY A 374 -6.02 14.83 0.71
CA GLY A 374 -6.26 15.66 1.90
C GLY A 374 -7.22 16.81 1.64
N GLY A 375 -8.25 16.64 0.78
CA GLY A 375 -9.21 17.68 0.40
C GLY A 375 -8.71 18.71 -0.63
N ARG A 376 -7.43 18.65 -1.03
CA ARG A 376 -6.80 19.57 -1.98
C ARG A 376 -6.66 18.93 -3.35
N GLU A 377 -6.68 19.77 -4.39
CA GLU A 377 -6.42 19.32 -5.74
C GLU A 377 -4.91 19.05 -5.93
N VAL A 378 -4.58 17.92 -6.53
CA VAL A 378 -3.22 17.48 -6.81
C VAL A 378 -3.08 17.05 -8.26
N ILE A 379 -1.88 17.24 -8.80
CA ILE A 379 -1.46 16.71 -10.08
C ILE A 379 -0.74 15.39 -9.78
N VAL A 380 -1.17 14.32 -10.42
CA VAL A 380 -0.62 12.99 -10.22
C VAL A 380 -0.08 12.48 -11.54
N PHE A 381 1.06 11.85 -11.51
CA PHE A 381 1.59 11.07 -12.62
C PHE A 381 2.24 9.80 -12.12
N ASP A 382 2.06 8.74 -12.88
CA ASP A 382 2.76 7.50 -12.64
C ASP A 382 4.15 7.56 -13.27
N TYR A 383 5.09 6.77 -12.76
CA TYR A 383 6.41 6.65 -13.34
C TYR A 383 6.83 5.19 -13.45
N GLU A 384 7.55 4.87 -14.52
CA GLU A 384 8.07 3.54 -14.82
C GLU A 384 9.56 3.63 -15.19
N PRO A 385 10.32 2.50 -15.05
CA PRO A 385 11.69 2.44 -15.53
C PRO A 385 11.82 2.86 -17.00
N ASN A 386 12.74 3.78 -17.27
CA ASN A 386 13.07 4.20 -18.62
C ASN A 386 14.29 3.43 -19.14
N PRO A 387 14.14 2.50 -20.11
CA PRO A 387 15.27 1.72 -20.64
C PRO A 387 16.36 2.57 -21.31
N ALA A 388 16.02 3.77 -21.77
CA ALA A 388 16.97 4.68 -22.41
C ALA A 388 17.73 5.56 -21.41
N SER A 389 17.36 5.53 -20.12
CA SER A 389 18.01 6.35 -19.10
C SER A 389 19.44 5.89 -18.80
N LYS A 390 20.29 6.86 -18.43
CA LYS A 390 21.68 6.60 -18.01
C LYS A 390 21.90 7.20 -16.62
N PRO A 391 21.40 6.55 -15.56
CA PRO A 391 21.51 7.05 -14.20
C PRO A 391 22.98 7.11 -13.77
N LYS A 392 23.39 8.24 -13.20
CA LYS A 392 24.79 8.52 -12.82
C LYS A 392 25.06 8.19 -11.37
N THR A 393 24.11 8.46 -10.50
CA THR A 393 24.26 8.29 -9.05
C THR A 393 23.56 7.02 -8.57
N ARG A 394 23.90 6.55 -7.37
CA ARG A 394 23.26 5.37 -6.76
C ARG A 394 21.76 5.57 -6.57
N THR A 395 21.35 6.76 -6.15
CA THR A 395 19.93 7.10 -5.97
C THR A 395 19.18 7.03 -7.30
N GLU A 396 19.72 7.65 -8.36
CA GLU A 396 19.14 7.56 -9.71
C GLU A 396 19.07 6.11 -10.21
N GLN A 397 20.09 5.29 -9.94
CA GLN A 397 20.11 3.86 -10.30
C GLN A 397 19.00 3.08 -9.60
N ILE A 398 18.71 3.39 -8.34
CA ILE A 398 17.61 2.77 -7.59
C ILE A 398 16.27 3.20 -8.18
N PHE A 399 16.06 4.52 -8.37
CA PHE A 399 14.82 5.04 -8.93
C PHE A 399 14.56 4.56 -10.36
N ALA A 400 15.60 4.40 -11.18
CA ALA A 400 15.49 3.83 -12.53
C ALA A 400 15.01 2.36 -12.56
N LEU A 401 14.95 1.70 -11.40
CA LEU A 401 14.39 0.36 -11.23
C LEU A 401 13.03 0.37 -10.53
N CYS A 402 12.52 1.54 -10.16
CA CYS A 402 11.25 1.68 -9.47
C CYS A 402 10.12 2.03 -10.43
N THR A 403 8.92 1.60 -10.07
CA THR A 403 7.64 2.10 -10.59
C THR A 403 6.87 2.71 -9.43
N GLY A 404 5.95 3.61 -9.71
CA GLY A 404 5.14 4.23 -8.66
C GLY A 404 4.32 5.40 -9.16
N ALA A 405 3.94 6.27 -8.22
CA ALA A 405 3.22 7.50 -8.53
C ALA A 405 3.68 8.66 -7.65
N VAL A 406 3.52 9.87 -8.16
CA VAL A 406 3.85 11.11 -7.46
C VAL A 406 2.62 12.00 -7.46
N TRP A 407 2.28 12.53 -6.30
CA TRP A 407 1.22 13.52 -6.09
C TRP A 407 1.86 14.87 -5.78
N VAL A 408 1.48 15.88 -6.52
CA VAL A 408 2.01 17.24 -6.42
C VAL A 408 0.83 18.17 -6.14
N ASP A 409 0.89 18.97 -5.09
CA ASP A 409 -0.13 19.99 -4.82
C ASP A 409 -0.26 20.94 -6.00
N ALA A 410 -1.47 21.12 -6.50
CA ALA A 410 -1.72 21.88 -7.71
C ALA A 410 -1.37 23.37 -7.58
N ASN A 411 -1.38 23.92 -6.36
CA ASN A 411 -1.09 25.32 -6.08
C ASN A 411 0.40 25.56 -5.77
N SER A 412 0.92 24.87 -4.75
CA SER A 412 2.27 25.10 -4.25
C SER A 412 3.36 24.38 -5.05
N LYS A 413 2.99 23.43 -5.93
CA LYS A 413 3.92 22.58 -6.69
C LYS A 413 4.91 21.83 -5.78
N GLN A 414 4.49 21.53 -4.56
CA GLN A 414 5.25 20.70 -3.64
C GLN A 414 4.74 19.26 -3.70
N VAL A 415 5.63 18.30 -3.49
CA VAL A 415 5.26 16.88 -3.46
C VAL A 415 4.52 16.59 -2.16
N VAL A 416 3.32 16.06 -2.27
CA VAL A 416 2.47 15.72 -1.12
C VAL A 416 2.49 14.23 -0.82
N ARG A 417 2.77 13.41 -1.85
CA ARG A 417 2.93 11.96 -1.70
C ARG A 417 3.83 11.39 -2.79
N LEU A 418 4.61 10.39 -2.43
CA LEU A 418 5.41 9.57 -3.33
C LEU A 418 5.24 8.11 -2.96
N ASP A 419 4.94 7.28 -3.94
CA ASP A 419 5.00 5.82 -3.82
C ASP A 419 6.03 5.26 -4.80
N ALA A 420 6.82 4.31 -4.33
CA ALA A 420 7.85 3.63 -5.11
C ALA A 420 7.85 2.13 -4.83
N GLU A 421 7.98 1.30 -5.86
CA GLU A 421 8.14 -0.15 -5.75
C GLU A 421 9.24 -0.63 -6.71
N LEU A 422 10.16 -1.46 -6.23
CA LEU A 422 11.20 -2.07 -7.05
C LEU A 422 10.62 -3.11 -8.01
N THR A 423 10.82 -2.89 -9.30
CA THR A 423 10.40 -3.83 -10.36
C THR A 423 11.35 -5.02 -10.51
N LYS A 424 12.60 -4.87 -10.07
CA LYS A 424 13.66 -5.89 -10.11
C LYS A 424 14.43 -5.91 -8.81
N SER A 425 14.98 -7.07 -8.44
CA SER A 425 15.86 -7.18 -7.28
C SER A 425 17.19 -6.49 -7.55
N ILE A 426 17.68 -5.74 -6.58
CA ILE A 426 19.01 -5.12 -6.58
C ILE A 426 19.94 -6.02 -5.78
N GLY A 427 21.12 -6.34 -6.31
CA GLY A 427 22.09 -7.17 -5.65
C GLY A 427 23.50 -6.60 -5.71
N ASN A 428 24.14 -6.40 -4.54
CA ASN A 428 25.55 -6.22 -4.37
C ASN A 428 26.04 -7.14 -3.25
N PHE A 429 27.36 -7.28 -3.12
CA PHE A 429 28.01 -8.16 -2.13
C PHE A 429 27.57 -7.90 -0.67
N ILE A 430 27.03 -6.73 -0.35
CA ILE A 430 26.72 -6.28 1.01
C ILE A 430 25.21 -6.27 1.31
N GLY A 431 24.31 -6.32 0.31
CA GLY A 431 22.87 -6.35 0.54
C GLY A 431 22.05 -6.45 -0.74
N LYS A 432 20.90 -7.13 -0.67
CA LYS A 432 20.00 -7.35 -1.81
C LYS A 432 18.60 -6.88 -1.44
N ALA A 433 18.12 -5.82 -2.09
CA ALA A 433 16.70 -5.49 -2.06
C ALA A 433 15.96 -6.37 -3.07
N LYS A 434 14.89 -7.03 -2.62
CA LYS A 434 14.09 -7.90 -3.49
C LYS A 434 13.10 -7.07 -4.32
N ARG A 435 12.75 -7.60 -5.49
CA ARG A 435 11.58 -7.14 -6.25
C ARG A 435 10.36 -7.04 -5.32
N GLY A 436 9.59 -5.96 -5.45
CA GLY A 436 8.43 -5.67 -4.60
C GLY A 436 8.78 -4.93 -3.30
N ALA A 437 10.07 -4.63 -3.06
CA ALA A 437 10.43 -3.69 -2.02
C ALA A 437 9.80 -2.33 -2.31
N SER A 438 9.15 -1.72 -1.31
CA SER A 438 8.33 -0.53 -1.51
C SER A 438 8.66 0.56 -0.49
N PHE A 439 8.40 1.78 -0.91
CA PHE A 439 8.52 2.99 -0.11
C PHE A 439 7.35 3.91 -0.40
N THR A 440 6.70 4.41 0.64
CA THR A 440 5.68 5.45 0.55
C THR A 440 6.11 6.61 1.44
N LEU A 441 6.04 7.83 0.93
CA LEU A 441 6.19 9.06 1.70
C LEU A 441 4.92 9.89 1.55
N GLU A 442 4.35 10.32 2.65
CA GLU A 442 3.24 11.27 2.70
C GLU A 442 3.70 12.52 3.45
N ASN A 443 3.30 13.67 2.93
CA ASN A 443 3.54 14.96 3.56
C ASN A 443 2.22 15.57 4.01
N GLU A 444 2.26 16.41 5.03
CA GLU A 444 1.15 17.23 5.50
C GLU A 444 1.48 18.71 5.38
N LEU A 445 0.44 19.55 5.20
CA LEU A 445 0.62 20.97 5.11
C LEU A 445 0.71 21.57 6.52
N VAL A 446 1.90 22.03 6.90
CA VAL A 446 2.19 22.65 8.19
C VAL A 446 2.07 24.16 8.09
N ASN A 447 1.36 24.78 9.02
CA ASN A 447 1.13 26.23 9.13
C ASN A 447 0.58 26.87 7.84
N ASN A 448 -0.11 26.12 6.96
CA ASN A 448 -0.57 26.57 5.64
C ASN A 448 0.54 27.09 4.71
N GLU A 449 1.81 26.77 4.98
CA GLU A 449 2.92 27.31 4.18
C GLU A 449 3.78 26.23 3.51
N ILE A 450 3.93 25.06 4.16
CA ILE A 450 4.93 24.07 3.73
C ILE A 450 4.44 22.65 3.92
N TRP A 451 4.73 21.81 2.94
CA TRP A 451 4.48 20.36 3.03
C TRP A 451 5.69 19.67 3.67
N LEU A 452 5.50 19.12 4.87
CA LEU A 452 6.50 18.39 5.62
C LEU A 452 6.08 16.92 5.78
N PRO A 453 7.04 15.98 5.97
CA PRO A 453 6.73 14.57 6.15
C PRO A 453 5.71 14.35 7.26
N SER A 454 4.67 13.55 7.01
CA SER A 454 3.73 13.08 8.04
C SER A 454 3.89 11.60 8.29
N ARG A 455 4.20 10.84 7.21
CA ARG A 455 4.34 9.39 7.28
C ARG A 455 5.31 8.89 6.22
N ALA A 456 6.16 7.94 6.60
CA ALA A 456 6.91 7.13 5.65
C ALA A 456 6.70 5.64 5.98
N ASP A 457 6.36 4.85 4.96
CA ASP A 457 6.20 3.41 5.07
C ASP A 457 7.28 2.73 4.22
N VAL A 458 8.14 1.96 4.86
CA VAL A 458 9.33 1.35 4.24
C VAL A 458 9.24 -0.16 4.37
N ASN A 459 9.16 -0.85 3.26
CA ASN A 459 9.12 -2.31 3.22
C ASN A 459 10.22 -2.83 2.28
N PHE A 460 11.37 -3.18 2.86
CA PHE A 460 12.49 -3.76 2.14
C PHE A 460 12.83 -5.15 2.70
N GLN A 461 12.84 -6.14 1.83
CA GLN A 461 13.44 -7.44 2.15
C GLN A 461 14.90 -7.42 1.70
N ILE A 462 15.82 -7.35 2.65
CA ILE A 462 17.27 -7.38 2.38
C ILE A 462 17.80 -8.77 2.75
N LYS A 463 18.53 -9.39 1.85
CA LYS A 463 19.27 -10.63 2.13
C LYS A 463 20.76 -10.29 2.20
N ILE A 464 21.35 -10.42 3.40
CA ILE A 464 22.79 -10.21 3.64
C ILE A 464 23.42 -11.57 3.89
N LEU A 465 24.34 -11.99 3.00
CA LEU A 465 24.99 -13.29 3.05
C LEU A 465 23.95 -14.43 3.15
N PHE A 466 23.94 -15.19 4.24
CA PHE A 466 23.05 -16.33 4.47
C PHE A 466 21.80 -15.98 5.30
N ALA A 467 21.76 -14.79 5.90
CA ALA A 467 20.62 -14.31 6.69
C ALA A 467 19.78 -13.32 5.90
N GLY A 468 18.45 -13.54 5.87
CA GLY A 468 17.49 -12.59 5.32
C GLY A 468 17.02 -11.64 6.42
N PHE A 469 17.11 -10.33 6.20
CA PHE A 469 16.50 -9.33 7.06
C PHE A 469 15.35 -8.66 6.31
N THR A 470 14.24 -8.49 6.99
CA THR A 470 13.13 -7.67 6.50
C THR A 470 13.16 -6.36 7.27
N ILE A 471 13.39 -5.25 6.57
CA ILE A 471 13.20 -3.93 7.14
C ILE A 471 11.78 -3.52 6.81
N ASN A 472 10.94 -3.47 7.81
CA ASN A 472 9.56 -3.07 7.69
C ASN A 472 9.28 -2.02 8.76
N ASN A 473 9.48 -0.77 8.39
CA ASN A 473 9.36 0.37 9.29
C ASN A 473 8.20 1.27 8.85
N LEU A 474 7.36 1.60 9.81
CA LEU A 474 6.43 2.71 9.70
C LEU A 474 7.01 3.88 10.50
N ILE A 475 7.22 5.00 9.83
CA ILE A 475 7.72 6.23 10.46
C ILE A 475 6.60 7.25 10.43
N LYS A 476 6.27 7.81 11.58
CA LYS A 476 5.29 8.88 11.74
C LYS A 476 6.01 10.14 12.17
N TYR A 477 5.68 11.25 11.54
CA TYR A 477 6.21 12.56 11.88
C TYR A 477 5.09 13.43 12.44
N GLY A 478 5.40 14.40 13.31
CA GLY A 478 4.40 15.30 13.85
C GLY A 478 4.97 16.29 14.86
N ASN A 479 4.06 17.01 15.53
CA ASN A 479 4.43 18.02 16.52
C ASN A 479 5.39 19.10 15.96
N TYR A 480 5.18 19.49 14.71
CA TYR A 480 5.96 20.53 14.06
C TYR A 480 5.83 21.85 14.78
N LYS A 481 6.97 22.41 15.20
CA LYS A 481 7.09 23.72 15.85
C LYS A 481 8.12 24.54 15.12
N ARG A 482 7.74 25.71 14.63
CA ARG A 482 8.66 26.66 14.03
C ARG A 482 9.40 27.41 15.15
N PHE A 483 10.72 27.47 15.04
CA PHE A 483 11.53 28.32 15.88
C PHE A 483 11.71 29.66 15.19
N GLU A 484 11.28 30.75 15.81
CA GLU A 484 11.64 32.09 15.39
C GLU A 484 13.09 32.32 15.83
N THR A 485 14.03 32.37 14.91
CA THR A 485 15.39 32.79 15.19
C THR A 485 15.44 34.32 15.21
N GLU A 486 15.00 34.93 16.29
CA GLU A 486 15.57 36.24 16.65
C GLU A 486 16.99 36.00 17.14
N VAL A 487 17.97 36.28 16.31
CA VAL A 487 19.37 36.41 16.72
C VAL A 487 19.49 37.72 17.49
N LYS A 488 19.12 37.70 18.76
CA LYS A 488 19.65 38.63 19.75
C LYS A 488 20.36 37.81 20.80
N GLY A 489 21.63 38.08 20.98
CA GLY A 489 22.56 37.41 21.85
C GLY A 489 21.95 36.95 23.17
N ALA A 490 21.66 35.67 23.27
CA ALA A 490 21.28 35.06 24.54
C ALA A 490 22.52 34.56 25.24
N THR A 491 23.01 35.37 26.16
CA THR A 491 23.76 34.91 27.34
C THR A 491 22.89 33.92 28.08
N VAL A 492 23.47 32.76 28.39
CA VAL A 492 22.87 31.77 29.31
C VAL A 492 22.70 32.45 30.67
N GLY A 493 21.48 32.83 31.01
CA GLY A 493 21.11 33.41 32.24
C GLY A 493 20.29 32.42 33.09
N ASP A 494 20.76 32.24 34.33
CA ASP A 494 20.19 31.45 35.40
C ASP A 494 18.67 31.48 35.49
N GLN A 495 18.05 30.31 35.43
CA GLN A 495 16.70 30.13 35.96
C GLN A 495 16.76 29.89 37.47
N LYS A 496 16.41 30.89 38.24
CA LYS A 496 15.99 30.74 39.63
C LYS A 496 14.65 30.01 39.69
N LYS A 497 14.63 28.95 40.50
CA LYS A 497 13.38 28.28 40.94
C LYS A 497 12.55 29.23 41.82
N PRO A 498 11.23 29.08 41.82
CA PRO A 498 10.44 29.17 43.04
C PRO A 498 10.29 27.85 43.76
#